data_763b09d53fb14590a61977fbfff5dec1
#
_entry.id   763b09d53fb14590a61977fbfff5dec1
#
_cell.length_a   1.000
_cell.length_b   1.000
_cell.length_c   1.000
_cell.angle_alpha   90.00
_cell.angle_beta   90.00
_cell.angle_gamma   90.00
#
_symmetry.space_group_name_H-M   'P 1'
#
loop_
_entity.id
_entity.type
_entity.pdbx_description
1 polymer ?
#
loop_
_entity_poly.entity_id
_entity_poly.type
_entity_poly.pdbx_seq_one_letter_code
_entity_poly.pdbx_strand_id
1 'polypeptide(L)'
;MNFQSLNNLYELFQFQSSNLEKNNFLHSINDDKSIKSLNWQDVYKKVTSVSDFLKNKGVLKGDRVMLVSEGRPEWMISDLAILGTGAITVPNYTTYTQKDFEFVLNDCQPKGLFVSNSKLHKIILEAAKKINFRFEFVVGFEMISNTVDFKKINNENDNITCKCNRKDPACIIYTSGTQGTPKGVVLSHGGILANCEDAKKLVEKLNIISPRFLTWLPLSHSYEHTVQFVQISLGAKVYYSPIIEKLLENIKIAKPHVLTAVPRFYNNLYNKMLSTAKKASNFKKKLFFKTIELGKKEFSGNKLTVIEKITNIILNKLVRKKIINNFGGNLRAFVSGGGPLDKNVGIFLNSLGVKLDR
;
A
#
# COMPACT_ATOMS: atom_id res chain seq x y z
N MET A 1 -5.78 1.25 21.11
CA MET A 1 -5.51 -0.12 20.62
C MET A 1 -4.27 -0.67 21.31
N ASN A 2 -4.37 -1.85 21.90
CA ASN A 2 -3.23 -2.57 22.47
C ASN A 2 -2.79 -3.66 21.48
N PHE A 3 -1.63 -3.50 20.84
CA PHE A 3 -1.13 -4.46 19.86
C PHE A 3 -0.72 -5.81 20.49
N GLN A 4 -0.36 -5.81 21.78
CA GLN A 4 0.05 -7.04 22.46
C GLN A 4 -1.13 -8.00 22.68
N SER A 5 -2.36 -7.51 22.70
CA SER A 5 -3.57 -8.32 22.82
C SER A 5 -4.05 -8.92 21.49
N LEU A 6 -3.48 -8.49 20.35
CA LEU A 6 -3.84 -9.00 19.04
C LEU A 6 -3.03 -10.25 18.68
N ASN A 7 -3.69 -11.33 18.32
CA ASN A 7 -3.05 -12.57 17.89
C ASN A 7 -2.69 -12.58 16.41
N ASN A 8 -3.49 -11.90 15.57
CA ASN A 8 -3.33 -11.94 14.12
C ASN A 8 -3.84 -10.66 13.46
N LEU A 9 -3.57 -10.53 12.16
CA LEU A 9 -3.94 -9.36 11.36
C LEU A 9 -5.45 -9.24 11.13
N TYR A 10 -6.18 -10.35 11.16
CA TYR A 10 -7.63 -10.32 11.02
C TYR A 10 -8.29 -9.71 12.27
N GLU A 11 -7.78 -10.00 13.47
CA GLU A 11 -8.23 -9.35 14.71
C GLU A 11 -7.97 -7.82 14.70
N LEU A 12 -6.86 -7.38 14.13
CA LEU A 12 -6.58 -5.95 13.91
C LEU A 12 -7.68 -5.31 13.05
N PHE A 13 -8.05 -5.97 11.94
CA PHE A 13 -9.10 -5.50 11.06
C PHE A 13 -10.47 -5.49 11.75
N GLN A 14 -10.82 -6.56 12.46
CA GLN A 14 -12.09 -6.66 13.22
C GLN A 14 -12.21 -5.54 14.25
N PHE A 15 -11.14 -5.30 15.02
CA PHE A 15 -11.11 -4.21 16.00
C PHE A 15 -11.40 -2.85 15.36
N GLN A 16 -10.78 -2.54 14.24
CA GLN A 16 -11.01 -1.26 13.57
C GLN A 16 -12.39 -1.18 12.92
N SER A 17 -12.87 -2.26 12.33
CA SER A 17 -14.20 -2.30 11.73
C SER A 17 -15.31 -2.03 12.75
N SER A 18 -15.19 -2.58 13.96
CA SER A 18 -16.16 -2.34 15.04
C SER A 18 -16.11 -0.90 15.59
N ASN A 19 -14.95 -0.24 15.53
CA ASN A 19 -14.80 1.13 16.05
C ASN A 19 -15.15 2.21 15.02
N LEU A 20 -15.09 1.91 13.72
CA LEU A 20 -15.16 2.90 12.64
C LEU A 20 -16.29 2.65 11.63
N GLU A 21 -17.21 1.76 11.91
CA GLU A 21 -18.26 1.21 11.03
C GLU A 21 -18.70 2.12 9.87
N LYS A 22 -19.17 3.33 10.18
CA LYS A 22 -19.71 4.29 9.21
C LYS A 22 -18.66 5.13 8.49
N ASN A 23 -17.40 5.06 8.92
CA ASN A 23 -16.34 5.86 8.32
C ASN A 23 -15.91 5.25 6.98
N ASN A 24 -15.63 6.11 6.00
CA ASN A 24 -15.07 5.65 4.73
C ASN A 24 -13.67 5.08 4.92
N PHE A 25 -13.41 3.94 4.27
CA PHE A 25 -12.15 3.21 4.38
C PHE A 25 -11.44 3.09 3.02
N LEU A 26 -12.00 2.34 2.07
CA LEU A 26 -11.38 2.07 0.78
C LEU A 26 -11.99 2.93 -0.32
N HIS A 27 -11.13 3.51 -1.16
CA HIS A 27 -11.54 4.42 -2.21
C HIS A 27 -10.91 4.04 -3.55
N SER A 28 -11.74 3.90 -4.58
CA SER A 28 -11.29 3.82 -5.98
C SER A 28 -11.45 5.19 -6.62
N ILE A 29 -10.47 5.60 -7.42
CA ILE A 29 -10.54 6.80 -8.27
C ILE A 29 -10.83 6.32 -9.69
N ASN A 30 -11.99 6.69 -10.23
CA ASN A 30 -12.43 6.32 -11.56
C ASN A 30 -11.77 7.21 -12.63
N ASP A 31 -11.90 6.82 -13.91
CA ASP A 31 -11.34 7.56 -15.03
C ASP A 31 -11.96 8.96 -15.20
N ASP A 32 -13.21 9.13 -14.83
CA ASP A 32 -13.92 10.42 -14.78
C ASP A 32 -13.57 11.26 -13.55
N LYS A 33 -12.60 10.82 -12.73
CA LYS A 33 -12.14 11.44 -11.47
C LYS A 33 -13.15 11.37 -10.33
N SER A 34 -14.27 10.71 -10.49
CA SER A 34 -15.18 10.41 -9.39
C SER A 34 -14.54 9.42 -8.41
N ILE A 35 -14.96 9.47 -7.15
CA ILE A 35 -14.46 8.59 -6.09
C ILE A 35 -15.60 7.66 -5.68
N LYS A 36 -15.37 6.36 -5.81
CA LYS A 36 -16.22 5.33 -5.20
C LYS A 36 -15.61 4.94 -3.86
N SER A 37 -16.41 4.98 -2.80
CA SER A 37 -15.98 4.69 -1.43
C SER A 37 -16.74 3.50 -0.85
N LEU A 38 -16.04 2.71 -0.05
CA LEU A 38 -16.60 1.69 0.82
C LEU A 38 -16.29 2.09 2.27
N ASN A 39 -17.28 2.04 3.15
CA ASN A 39 -17.07 2.24 4.58
C ASN A 39 -16.53 0.94 5.23
N TRP A 40 -16.11 1.02 6.50
CA TRP A 40 -15.58 -0.13 7.22
C TRP A 40 -16.57 -1.28 7.32
N GLN A 41 -17.85 -0.99 7.54
CA GLN A 41 -18.91 -2.00 7.63
C GLN A 41 -19.14 -2.72 6.29
N ASP A 42 -19.16 -1.99 5.16
CA ASP A 42 -19.28 -2.58 3.83
C ASP A 42 -18.09 -3.51 3.54
N VAL A 43 -16.88 -3.06 3.89
CA VAL A 43 -15.66 -3.88 3.73
C VAL A 43 -15.74 -5.12 4.64
N TYR A 44 -16.14 -4.97 5.90
CA TYR A 44 -16.28 -6.10 6.83
C TYR A 44 -17.26 -7.15 6.30
N LYS A 45 -18.46 -6.75 5.89
CA LYS A 45 -19.47 -7.64 5.30
C LYS A 45 -18.92 -8.37 4.07
N LYS A 46 -18.19 -7.67 3.20
CA LYS A 46 -17.61 -8.30 2.01
C LYS A 46 -16.48 -9.26 2.36
N VAL A 47 -15.64 -8.92 3.32
CA VAL A 47 -14.57 -9.79 3.83
C VAL A 47 -15.17 -11.07 4.44
N THR A 48 -16.21 -10.97 5.27
CA THR A 48 -16.87 -12.14 5.86
C THR A 48 -17.52 -13.02 4.80
N SER A 49 -18.21 -12.44 3.82
CA SER A 49 -18.79 -13.17 2.69
C SER A 49 -17.75 -13.93 1.87
N VAL A 50 -16.61 -13.31 1.58
CA VAL A 50 -15.51 -13.96 0.83
C VAL A 50 -14.82 -15.02 1.69
N SER A 51 -14.65 -14.79 3.00
CA SER A 51 -14.09 -15.81 3.91
C SER A 51 -14.99 -17.05 4.00
N ASP A 52 -16.30 -16.87 4.05
CA ASP A 52 -17.25 -17.97 4.08
C ASP A 52 -17.25 -18.74 2.74
N PHE A 53 -17.21 -18.03 1.61
CA PHE A 53 -16.99 -18.65 0.31
C PHE A 53 -15.72 -19.53 0.29
N LEU A 54 -14.60 -19.03 0.82
CA LEU A 54 -13.34 -19.78 0.88
C LEU A 54 -13.48 -21.05 1.74
N LYS A 55 -14.16 -20.95 2.91
CA LYS A 55 -14.45 -22.12 3.76
C LYS A 55 -15.30 -23.14 3.03
N ASN A 56 -16.34 -22.71 2.31
CA ASN A 56 -17.20 -23.58 1.50
C ASN A 56 -16.47 -24.23 0.32
N LYS A 57 -15.34 -23.62 -0.14
CA LYS A 57 -14.39 -24.24 -1.07
C LYS A 57 -13.35 -25.11 -0.37
N GLY A 58 -13.54 -25.41 0.91
CA GLY A 58 -12.67 -26.29 1.68
C GLY A 58 -11.31 -25.66 2.04
N VAL A 59 -11.15 -24.33 1.99
CA VAL A 59 -9.91 -23.65 2.41
C VAL A 59 -9.76 -23.78 3.93
N LEU A 60 -8.64 -24.31 4.36
CA LEU A 60 -8.28 -24.56 5.76
C LEU A 60 -7.11 -23.68 6.20
N LYS A 61 -6.88 -23.61 7.51
CA LYS A 61 -5.71 -22.96 8.09
C LYS A 61 -4.41 -23.53 7.48
N GLY A 62 -3.55 -22.65 7.01
CA GLY A 62 -2.26 -23.01 6.41
C GLY A 62 -2.33 -23.30 4.91
N ASP A 63 -3.53 -23.36 4.30
CA ASP A 63 -3.64 -23.42 2.84
C ASP A 63 -3.14 -22.12 2.20
N ARG A 64 -2.55 -22.22 1.02
CA ARG A 64 -2.08 -21.06 0.25
C ARG A 64 -3.15 -20.65 -0.74
N VAL A 65 -3.44 -19.35 -0.81
CA VAL A 65 -4.34 -18.78 -1.81
C VAL A 65 -3.61 -17.68 -2.56
N MET A 66 -3.51 -17.85 -3.87
CA MET A 66 -2.80 -16.92 -4.76
C MET A 66 -3.65 -15.68 -5.04
N LEU A 67 -3.02 -14.50 -5.03
CA LEU A 67 -3.67 -13.23 -5.28
C LEU A 67 -2.87 -12.41 -6.29
N VAL A 68 -3.43 -12.19 -7.49
CA VAL A 68 -2.76 -11.51 -8.60
C VAL A 68 -3.61 -10.38 -9.13
N SER A 69 -3.30 -9.17 -8.71
CA SER A 69 -4.05 -7.97 -9.09
C SER A 69 -3.24 -6.71 -8.84
N GLU A 70 -3.59 -5.68 -9.56
CA GLU A 70 -3.22 -4.29 -9.26
C GLU A 70 -3.85 -3.86 -7.92
N GLY A 71 -3.30 -2.77 -7.33
CA GLY A 71 -3.84 -2.20 -6.09
C GLY A 71 -5.27 -1.69 -6.27
N ARG A 72 -6.23 -2.29 -5.55
CA ARG A 72 -7.67 -1.97 -5.59
C ARG A 72 -8.39 -2.49 -4.34
N PRO A 73 -9.60 -2.00 -4.02
CA PRO A 73 -10.35 -2.46 -2.84
C PRO A 73 -10.53 -3.97 -2.78
N GLU A 74 -10.81 -4.63 -3.90
CA GLU A 74 -11.01 -6.08 -3.98
C GLU A 74 -9.76 -6.86 -3.57
N TRP A 75 -8.56 -6.29 -3.81
CA TRP A 75 -7.29 -6.87 -3.36
C TRP A 75 -7.23 -6.94 -1.83
N MET A 76 -7.46 -5.80 -1.15
CA MET A 76 -7.47 -5.73 0.32
C MET A 76 -8.54 -6.64 0.93
N ILE A 77 -9.74 -6.65 0.36
CA ILE A 77 -10.84 -7.49 0.83
C ILE A 77 -10.48 -8.97 0.70
N SER A 78 -9.87 -9.37 -0.41
CA SER A 78 -9.45 -10.77 -0.62
C SER A 78 -8.35 -11.20 0.33
N ASP A 79 -7.34 -10.34 0.54
CA ASP A 79 -6.26 -10.60 1.49
C ASP A 79 -6.80 -10.80 2.91
N LEU A 80 -7.62 -9.87 3.39
CA LEU A 80 -8.28 -9.97 4.69
C LEU A 80 -9.19 -11.21 4.81
N ALA A 81 -9.88 -11.58 3.73
CA ALA A 81 -10.73 -12.75 3.72
C ALA A 81 -9.93 -14.06 3.80
N ILE A 82 -8.81 -14.15 3.09
CA ILE A 82 -7.87 -15.28 3.18
C ILE A 82 -7.35 -15.40 4.61
N LEU A 83 -6.86 -14.31 5.19
CA LEU A 83 -6.37 -14.27 6.57
C LEU A 83 -7.47 -14.64 7.58
N GLY A 84 -8.73 -14.26 7.32
CA GLY A 84 -9.89 -14.60 8.15
C GLY A 84 -10.18 -16.11 8.23
N THR A 85 -9.79 -16.89 7.21
CA THR A 85 -9.88 -18.36 7.23
C THR A 85 -8.68 -19.01 7.94
N GLY A 86 -7.62 -18.27 8.20
CA GLY A 86 -6.33 -18.78 8.67
C GLY A 86 -5.43 -19.29 7.55
N ALA A 87 -5.83 -19.11 6.30
CA ALA A 87 -5.00 -19.41 5.14
C ALA A 87 -3.92 -18.33 4.92
N ILE A 88 -2.97 -18.65 4.06
CA ILE A 88 -1.78 -17.84 3.76
C ILE A 88 -1.98 -17.17 2.41
N THR A 89 -1.91 -15.85 2.37
CA THR A 89 -1.95 -15.10 1.10
C THR A 89 -0.64 -15.25 0.35
N VAL A 90 -0.71 -15.55 -0.95
CA VAL A 90 0.45 -15.58 -1.85
C VAL A 90 0.28 -14.49 -2.91
N PRO A 91 0.64 -13.24 -2.57
CA PRO A 91 0.51 -12.13 -3.51
C PRO A 91 1.61 -12.17 -4.56
N ASN A 92 1.23 -12.01 -5.84
CA ASN A 92 2.18 -12.05 -6.94
C ASN A 92 2.09 -10.79 -7.80
N TYR A 93 3.22 -10.46 -8.45
CA TYR A 93 3.29 -9.30 -9.35
C TYR A 93 2.47 -9.52 -10.62
N THR A 94 1.76 -8.50 -11.03
CA THR A 94 1.01 -8.49 -12.31
C THR A 94 1.93 -8.47 -13.53
N THR A 95 3.22 -8.24 -13.31
CA THR A 95 4.27 -8.24 -14.34
C THR A 95 5.00 -9.57 -14.49
N TYR A 96 4.63 -10.58 -13.69
CA TYR A 96 5.21 -11.91 -13.80
C TYR A 96 4.94 -12.53 -15.17
N THR A 97 5.96 -13.23 -15.67
CA THR A 97 5.87 -14.05 -16.89
C THR A 97 5.22 -15.39 -16.59
N GLN A 98 4.89 -16.14 -17.64
CA GLN A 98 4.41 -17.52 -17.50
C GLN A 98 5.39 -18.38 -16.70
N LYS A 99 6.70 -18.26 -16.93
CA LYS A 99 7.74 -19.02 -16.21
C LYS A 99 7.77 -18.69 -14.71
N ASP A 100 7.56 -17.42 -14.35
CA ASP A 100 7.49 -17.01 -12.95
C ASP A 100 6.30 -17.66 -12.27
N PHE A 101 5.13 -17.70 -12.94
CA PHE A 101 3.95 -18.38 -12.42
C PHE A 101 4.13 -19.91 -12.34
N GLU A 102 4.77 -20.55 -13.33
CA GLU A 102 5.11 -21.98 -13.28
C GLU A 102 5.94 -22.30 -12.02
N PHE A 103 6.93 -21.44 -11.71
CA PHE A 103 7.74 -21.61 -10.51
C PHE A 103 6.90 -21.47 -9.24
N VAL A 104 6.15 -20.38 -9.09
CA VAL A 104 5.34 -20.12 -7.88
C VAL A 104 4.30 -21.23 -7.67
N LEU A 105 3.62 -21.67 -8.71
CA LEU A 105 2.63 -22.75 -8.64
C LEU A 105 3.25 -24.07 -8.18
N ASN A 106 4.44 -24.42 -8.68
CA ASN A 106 5.14 -25.62 -8.25
C ASN A 106 5.63 -25.54 -6.80
N ASP A 107 6.08 -24.36 -6.36
CA ASP A 107 6.68 -24.18 -5.04
C ASP A 107 5.63 -24.12 -3.94
N CYS A 108 4.61 -23.27 -4.08
CA CYS A 108 3.63 -23.06 -2.99
C CYS A 108 2.33 -23.85 -3.14
N GLN A 109 2.05 -24.48 -4.29
CA GLN A 109 0.85 -25.30 -4.52
C GLN A 109 -0.43 -24.61 -4.01
N PRO A 110 -0.84 -23.44 -4.56
CA PRO A 110 -1.97 -22.69 -4.02
C PRO A 110 -3.30 -23.39 -4.34
N LYS A 111 -4.17 -23.46 -3.36
CA LYS A 111 -5.50 -24.10 -3.49
C LYS A 111 -6.41 -23.32 -4.44
N GLY A 112 -6.35 -22.01 -4.39
CA GLY A 112 -7.20 -21.14 -5.21
C GLY A 112 -6.48 -19.90 -5.69
N LEU A 113 -7.16 -19.18 -6.60
CA LEU A 113 -6.66 -17.98 -7.25
C LEU A 113 -7.70 -16.86 -7.21
N PHE A 114 -7.27 -15.67 -6.77
CA PHE A 114 -7.95 -14.40 -7.07
C PHE A 114 -7.18 -13.67 -8.15
N VAL A 115 -7.85 -13.19 -9.19
CA VAL A 115 -7.22 -12.52 -10.33
C VAL A 115 -8.03 -11.33 -10.82
N SER A 116 -7.34 -10.22 -11.17
CA SER A 116 -8.02 -8.99 -11.54
C SER A 116 -8.69 -9.01 -12.90
N ASN A 117 -8.03 -9.56 -13.94
CA ASN A 117 -8.46 -9.43 -15.32
C ASN A 117 -8.16 -10.67 -16.17
N SER A 118 -8.78 -10.73 -17.36
CA SER A 118 -8.67 -11.87 -18.29
C SER A 118 -7.27 -12.10 -18.82
N LYS A 119 -6.45 -11.04 -18.97
CA LYS A 119 -5.06 -11.17 -19.47
C LYS A 119 -4.20 -11.93 -18.48
N LEU A 120 -4.24 -11.55 -17.19
CA LEU A 120 -3.51 -12.24 -16.14
C LEU A 120 -4.03 -13.66 -15.95
N HIS A 121 -5.35 -13.85 -15.95
CA HIS A 121 -5.97 -15.17 -15.87
C HIS A 121 -5.44 -16.11 -16.95
N LYS A 122 -5.39 -15.65 -18.22
CA LYS A 122 -4.86 -16.44 -19.34
C LYS A 122 -3.42 -16.89 -19.11
N ILE A 123 -2.52 -15.98 -18.74
CA ILE A 123 -1.09 -16.29 -18.50
C ILE A 123 -0.94 -17.31 -17.36
N ILE A 124 -1.71 -17.16 -16.28
CA ILE A 124 -1.65 -18.06 -15.12
C ILE A 124 -2.19 -19.46 -15.49
N LEU A 125 -3.29 -19.54 -16.26
CA LEU A 125 -3.83 -20.83 -16.69
C LEU A 125 -2.90 -21.54 -17.68
N GLU A 126 -2.23 -20.82 -18.57
CA GLU A 126 -1.22 -21.40 -19.45
C GLU A 126 -0.03 -21.97 -18.65
N ALA A 127 0.43 -21.25 -17.62
CA ALA A 127 1.44 -21.75 -16.69
C ALA A 127 0.98 -23.02 -15.96
N ALA A 128 -0.23 -22.98 -15.39
CA ALA A 128 -0.82 -24.12 -14.67
C ALA A 128 -0.96 -25.35 -15.58
N LYS A 129 -1.46 -25.18 -16.81
CA LYS A 129 -1.60 -26.26 -17.79
C LYS A 129 -0.25 -26.91 -18.12
N LYS A 130 0.80 -26.13 -18.29
CA LYS A 130 2.13 -26.62 -18.65
C LYS A 130 2.75 -27.53 -17.59
N ILE A 131 2.44 -27.30 -16.32
CA ILE A 131 2.93 -28.11 -15.20
C ILE A 131 1.89 -29.08 -14.64
N ASN A 132 0.78 -29.31 -15.34
CA ASN A 132 -0.35 -30.14 -14.90
C ASN A 132 -0.95 -29.74 -13.53
N PHE A 133 -0.89 -28.44 -13.20
CA PHE A 133 -1.46 -27.90 -11.97
C PHE A 133 -2.92 -27.50 -12.19
N ARG A 134 -3.76 -27.66 -11.15
CA ARG A 134 -5.18 -27.24 -11.17
C ARG A 134 -5.53 -26.53 -9.89
N PHE A 135 -6.16 -25.35 -10.03
CA PHE A 135 -6.79 -24.65 -8.92
C PHE A 135 -8.14 -25.32 -8.57
N GLU A 136 -8.48 -25.42 -7.30
CA GLU A 136 -9.80 -25.88 -6.87
C GLU A 136 -10.88 -24.81 -7.14
N PHE A 137 -10.51 -23.54 -7.12
CA PHE A 137 -11.38 -22.42 -7.50
C PHE A 137 -10.56 -21.26 -8.08
N VAL A 138 -11.22 -20.46 -8.93
CA VAL A 138 -10.69 -19.20 -9.45
C VAL A 138 -11.76 -18.12 -9.30
N VAL A 139 -11.40 -16.98 -8.73
CA VAL A 139 -12.27 -15.81 -8.54
C VAL A 139 -11.74 -14.65 -9.37
N GLY A 140 -12.60 -14.10 -10.24
CA GLY A 140 -12.30 -12.91 -11.05
C GLY A 140 -12.84 -11.64 -10.42
N PHE A 141 -12.04 -10.55 -10.38
CA PHE A 141 -12.51 -9.24 -9.94
C PHE A 141 -13.29 -8.52 -11.05
N GLU A 142 -12.94 -8.81 -12.29
CA GLU A 142 -13.71 -8.43 -13.47
C GLU A 142 -14.49 -9.65 -13.99
N MET A 143 -15.36 -9.40 -14.97
CA MET A 143 -16.10 -10.50 -15.62
C MET A 143 -15.13 -11.33 -16.48
N ILE A 144 -14.76 -12.50 -15.99
CA ILE A 144 -13.83 -13.44 -16.63
C ILE A 144 -14.55 -14.77 -16.83
N SER A 145 -14.48 -15.32 -18.03
CA SER A 145 -15.09 -16.63 -18.34
C SER A 145 -14.51 -17.74 -17.46
N ASN A 146 -15.34 -18.67 -17.04
CA ASN A 146 -14.97 -19.82 -16.21
C ASN A 146 -14.36 -19.47 -14.83
N THR A 147 -14.74 -18.32 -14.27
CA THR A 147 -14.37 -17.92 -12.91
C THR A 147 -15.60 -17.58 -12.10
N VAL A 148 -15.48 -17.61 -10.77
CA VAL A 148 -16.47 -17.06 -9.88
C VAL A 148 -16.37 -15.54 -9.90
N ASP A 149 -17.47 -14.85 -10.13
CA ASP A 149 -17.52 -13.39 -10.09
C ASP A 149 -17.42 -12.90 -8.64
N PHE A 150 -16.36 -12.17 -8.31
CA PHE A 150 -16.14 -11.61 -6.99
C PHE A 150 -17.34 -10.79 -6.48
N LYS A 151 -18.01 -10.06 -7.36
CA LYS A 151 -19.16 -9.20 -7.01
C LYS A 151 -20.35 -10.02 -6.54
N LYS A 152 -20.51 -11.25 -7.06
CA LYS A 152 -21.62 -12.16 -6.75
C LYS A 152 -21.40 -12.99 -5.48
N ILE A 153 -20.20 -12.96 -4.89
CA ILE A 153 -19.97 -13.64 -3.61
C ILE A 153 -20.68 -12.85 -2.52
N ASN A 154 -21.82 -13.34 -2.08
CA ASN A 154 -22.64 -12.76 -1.01
C ASN A 154 -23.07 -13.89 -0.11
N ASN A 155 -22.69 -13.85 1.15
CA ASN A 155 -23.11 -14.77 2.19
C ASN A 155 -23.50 -14.00 3.44
N GLU A 156 -24.44 -14.53 4.20
CA GLU A 156 -25.02 -13.86 5.37
C GLU A 156 -24.32 -14.21 6.70
N ASN A 157 -23.26 -15.04 6.68
CA ASN A 157 -22.55 -15.43 7.89
C ASN A 157 -21.60 -14.30 8.36
N ASP A 158 -22.02 -13.59 9.41
CA ASP A 158 -21.30 -12.45 9.94
C ASP A 158 -20.15 -12.81 10.90
N ASN A 159 -19.99 -14.09 11.31
CA ASN A 159 -19.03 -14.49 12.32
C ASN A 159 -17.89 -15.36 11.75
N ILE A 160 -16.82 -14.71 11.35
CA ILE A 160 -15.56 -15.36 11.00
C ILE A 160 -14.61 -15.25 12.17
N THR A 161 -14.12 -16.38 12.67
CA THR A 161 -13.09 -16.42 13.70
C THR A 161 -11.82 -17.00 13.11
N CYS A 162 -10.76 -16.19 13.08
CA CYS A 162 -9.43 -16.63 12.69
C CYS A 162 -8.73 -17.25 13.90
N LYS A 163 -8.34 -18.51 13.78
CA LYS A 163 -7.61 -19.26 14.86
C LYS A 163 -6.09 -19.22 14.68
N CYS A 164 -5.55 -18.15 14.10
CA CYS A 164 -4.12 -17.95 13.97
C CYS A 164 -3.56 -17.19 15.17
N ASN A 165 -2.31 -17.49 15.49
CA ASN A 165 -1.53 -16.76 16.48
C ASN A 165 -0.40 -15.96 15.80
N ARG A 166 0.34 -15.16 16.58
CA ARG A 166 1.40 -14.28 16.07
C ARG A 166 2.52 -15.01 15.31
N LYS A 167 2.78 -16.28 15.60
CA LYS A 167 3.85 -17.06 14.96
C LYS A 167 3.40 -17.70 13.65
N ASP A 168 2.10 -17.80 13.43
CA ASP A 168 1.56 -18.41 12.20
C ASP A 168 1.89 -17.54 10.97
N PRO A 169 2.14 -18.17 9.80
CA PRO A 169 2.32 -17.48 8.55
C PRO A 169 1.09 -16.66 8.15
N ALA A 170 1.29 -15.42 7.71
CA ALA A 170 0.25 -14.55 7.15
C ALA A 170 0.35 -14.51 5.62
N CYS A 171 1.55 -14.37 5.08
CA CYS A 171 1.75 -14.34 3.63
C CYS A 171 3.10 -14.93 3.22
N ILE A 172 3.19 -15.34 1.95
CA ILE A 172 4.44 -15.75 1.28
C ILE A 172 4.68 -14.79 0.13
N ILE A 173 5.77 -14.02 0.21
CA ILE A 173 6.14 -13.04 -0.81
C ILE A 173 7.35 -13.52 -1.58
N TYR A 174 7.19 -13.70 -2.89
CA TYR A 174 8.28 -14.12 -3.76
C TYR A 174 9.18 -12.95 -4.13
N THR A 175 10.47 -13.10 -3.86
CA THR A 175 11.50 -12.12 -4.20
C THR A 175 12.48 -12.71 -5.22
N SER A 176 13.08 -11.85 -6.05
CA SER A 176 14.21 -12.27 -6.91
C SER A 176 15.38 -12.65 -6.00
N GLY A 177 15.65 -13.94 -5.87
CA GLY A 177 16.80 -14.43 -5.11
C GLY A 177 18.13 -13.91 -5.69
N THR A 178 19.17 -13.80 -4.87
CA THR A 178 20.52 -13.32 -5.25
C THR A 178 21.17 -14.14 -6.36
N GLN A 179 20.66 -15.35 -6.65
CA GLN A 179 21.13 -16.26 -7.70
C GLN A 179 20.13 -16.43 -8.85
N GLY A 180 19.16 -15.52 -8.99
CA GLY A 180 18.18 -15.55 -10.10
C GLY A 180 16.98 -16.50 -9.89
N THR A 181 16.99 -17.37 -8.88
CA THR A 181 15.83 -18.21 -8.54
C THR A 181 14.95 -17.48 -7.52
N PRO A 182 13.65 -17.29 -7.78
CA PRO A 182 12.76 -16.69 -6.81
C PRO A 182 12.73 -17.46 -5.48
N LYS A 183 12.53 -16.76 -4.38
CA LYS A 183 12.39 -17.36 -3.04
C LYS A 183 11.12 -16.84 -2.39
N GLY A 184 10.30 -17.77 -1.88
CA GLY A 184 9.10 -17.46 -1.09
C GLY A 184 9.49 -17.09 0.34
N VAL A 185 9.41 -15.81 0.68
CA VAL A 185 9.67 -15.30 2.04
C VAL A 185 8.38 -15.35 2.84
N VAL A 186 8.39 -16.12 3.91
CA VAL A 186 7.23 -16.24 4.81
C VAL A 186 7.25 -15.11 5.84
N LEU A 187 6.17 -14.35 5.89
CA LEU A 187 5.95 -13.32 6.90
C LEU A 187 4.86 -13.79 7.87
N SER A 188 5.13 -13.67 9.16
CA SER A 188 4.17 -14.03 10.22
C SER A 188 3.22 -12.88 10.55
N HIS A 189 2.05 -13.20 11.11
CA HIS A 189 1.12 -12.21 11.64
C HIS A 189 1.82 -11.28 12.66
N GLY A 190 2.60 -11.83 13.57
CA GLY A 190 3.30 -11.05 14.60
C GLY A 190 4.36 -10.11 14.06
N GLY A 191 5.08 -10.52 13.01
CA GLY A 191 6.08 -9.67 12.37
C GLY A 191 5.45 -8.43 11.73
N ILE A 192 4.32 -8.59 11.04
CA ILE A 192 3.59 -7.46 10.44
C ILE A 192 2.95 -6.59 11.53
N LEU A 193 2.35 -7.19 12.58
CA LEU A 193 1.78 -6.44 13.72
C LEU A 193 2.81 -5.58 14.44
N ALA A 194 4.05 -6.07 14.63
CA ALA A 194 5.13 -5.29 15.24
C ALA A 194 5.48 -4.05 14.39
N ASN A 195 5.58 -4.22 13.08
CA ASN A 195 5.78 -3.08 12.16
C ASN A 195 4.61 -2.08 12.22
N CYS A 196 3.37 -2.57 12.36
CA CYS A 196 2.19 -1.70 12.50
C CYS A 196 2.26 -0.88 13.78
N GLU A 197 2.67 -1.47 14.91
CA GLU A 197 2.79 -0.79 16.18
C GLU A 197 3.82 0.35 16.11
N ASP A 198 4.99 0.11 15.54
CA ASP A 198 6.04 1.12 15.43
C ASP A 198 5.71 2.22 14.41
N ALA A 199 5.20 1.84 13.24
CA ALA A 199 4.78 2.80 12.22
C ALA A 199 3.62 3.70 12.72
N LYS A 200 2.68 3.13 13.50
CA LYS A 200 1.60 3.90 14.12
C LYS A 200 2.13 5.00 15.03
N LYS A 201 3.11 4.69 15.89
CA LYS A 201 3.76 5.68 16.79
C LYS A 201 4.38 6.85 16.00
N LEU A 202 4.96 6.56 14.81
CA LEU A 202 5.53 7.60 13.94
C LEU A 202 4.45 8.49 13.32
N VAL A 203 3.40 7.90 12.77
CA VAL A 203 2.34 8.67 12.11
C VAL A 203 1.50 9.48 13.12
N GLU A 204 1.28 8.97 14.33
CA GLU A 204 0.58 9.70 15.40
C GLU A 204 1.30 11.00 15.80
N LYS A 205 2.65 11.06 15.73
CA LYS A 205 3.43 12.31 15.93
C LYS A 205 3.11 13.41 14.91
N LEU A 206 2.49 13.07 13.79
CA LEU A 206 2.05 14.05 12.80
C LEU A 206 0.73 14.75 13.21
N ASN A 207 0.08 14.29 14.27
CA ASN A 207 -1.21 14.83 14.78
C ASN A 207 -2.28 14.91 13.68
N ILE A 208 -2.46 13.84 12.92
CA ILE A 208 -3.42 13.76 11.83
C ILE A 208 -4.64 12.96 12.29
N ILE A 209 -5.80 13.60 12.30
CA ILE A 209 -7.07 12.92 12.53
C ILE A 209 -7.52 12.28 11.22
N SER A 210 -7.82 10.95 11.22
CA SER A 210 -8.26 10.20 10.05
C SER A 210 -7.29 10.37 8.86
N PRO A 211 -6.08 9.80 8.93
CA PRO A 211 -5.05 9.98 7.91
C PRO A 211 -5.50 9.42 6.56
N ARG A 212 -5.08 10.09 5.48
CA ARG A 212 -5.32 9.66 4.10
C ARG A 212 -4.03 9.17 3.50
N PHE A 213 -4.10 7.98 2.88
CA PHE A 213 -3.02 7.37 2.14
C PHE A 213 -3.41 7.21 0.68
N LEU A 214 -2.42 7.23 -0.21
CA LEU A 214 -2.56 6.83 -1.60
C LEU A 214 -1.65 5.64 -1.85
N THR A 215 -2.24 4.46 -2.02
CA THR A 215 -1.56 3.21 -2.34
C THR A 215 -1.36 3.12 -3.85
N TRP A 216 -0.12 3.06 -4.28
CA TRP A 216 0.28 3.03 -5.69
C TRP A 216 1.43 2.07 -5.97
N LEU A 217 2.14 1.63 -4.95
CA LEU A 217 3.16 0.60 -5.06
C LEU A 217 2.52 -0.79 -5.18
N PRO A 218 3.21 -1.79 -5.75
CA PRO A 218 2.70 -3.15 -5.84
C PRO A 218 2.44 -3.76 -4.45
N LEU A 219 1.21 -4.20 -4.22
CA LEU A 219 0.78 -4.86 -2.98
C LEU A 219 1.37 -6.27 -2.81
N SER A 220 1.94 -6.81 -3.87
CA SER A 220 2.75 -8.04 -3.86
C SER A 220 4.15 -7.85 -3.27
N HIS A 221 4.57 -6.62 -2.99
CA HIS A 221 5.84 -6.32 -2.34
C HIS A 221 5.65 -6.19 -0.83
N SER A 222 6.53 -6.79 -0.03
CA SER A 222 6.47 -6.83 1.45
C SER A 222 6.28 -5.45 2.09
N TYR A 223 6.93 -4.42 1.55
CA TYR A 223 6.82 -3.05 2.06
C TYR A 223 5.37 -2.53 1.96
N GLU A 224 4.79 -2.47 0.76
CA GLU A 224 3.44 -1.92 0.58
C GLU A 224 2.37 -2.84 1.18
N HIS A 225 2.57 -4.16 1.17
CA HIS A 225 1.70 -5.11 1.86
C HIS A 225 1.65 -4.81 3.38
N THR A 226 2.80 -4.61 4.02
CA THR A 226 2.86 -4.21 5.43
C THR A 226 2.21 -2.84 5.66
N VAL A 227 2.43 -1.87 4.77
CA VAL A 227 1.81 -0.54 4.84
C VAL A 227 0.29 -0.62 4.84
N GLN A 228 -0.34 -1.56 4.14
CA GLN A 228 -1.79 -1.75 4.22
C GLN A 228 -2.27 -2.01 5.64
N PHE A 229 -1.58 -2.86 6.39
CA PHE A 229 -1.93 -3.13 7.79
C PHE A 229 -1.63 -1.94 8.71
N VAL A 230 -0.59 -1.15 8.39
CA VAL A 230 -0.38 0.15 9.05
C VAL A 230 -1.57 1.08 8.81
N GLN A 231 -2.08 1.16 7.58
CA GLN A 231 -3.28 1.95 7.23
C GLN A 231 -4.51 1.49 8.03
N ILE A 232 -4.70 0.17 8.16
CA ILE A 232 -5.76 -0.41 9.01
C ILE A 232 -5.57 0.03 10.45
N SER A 233 -4.37 -0.12 11.01
CA SER A 233 -4.06 0.20 12.41
C SER A 233 -4.33 1.67 12.78
N LEU A 234 -4.22 2.55 11.80
CA LEU A 234 -4.46 4.00 11.91
C LEU A 234 -5.92 4.39 11.67
N GLY A 235 -6.80 3.47 11.27
CA GLY A 235 -8.14 3.80 10.81
C GLY A 235 -8.13 4.76 9.61
N ALA A 236 -7.19 4.58 8.70
CA ALA A 236 -6.94 5.48 7.58
C ALA A 236 -8.00 5.39 6.48
N LYS A 237 -8.09 6.45 5.66
CA LYS A 237 -8.75 6.44 4.36
C LYS A 237 -7.74 6.06 3.29
N VAL A 238 -7.95 4.95 2.59
CA VAL A 238 -7.02 4.38 1.62
C VAL A 238 -7.54 4.62 0.21
N TYR A 239 -6.77 5.34 -0.59
CA TYR A 239 -7.05 5.57 -2.01
C TYR A 239 -6.11 4.72 -2.85
N TYR A 240 -6.61 4.13 -3.94
CA TYR A 240 -5.81 3.31 -4.84
C TYR A 240 -5.51 4.05 -6.14
N SER A 241 -4.25 3.97 -6.58
CA SER A 241 -3.74 4.55 -7.84
C SER A 241 -2.85 3.53 -8.55
N PRO A 242 -3.43 2.50 -9.20
CA PRO A 242 -2.63 1.43 -9.80
C PRO A 242 -1.86 1.84 -11.06
N ILE A 243 -2.25 2.96 -11.69
CA ILE A 243 -1.67 3.44 -12.94
C ILE A 243 -0.69 4.55 -12.63
N ILE A 244 0.61 4.30 -12.87
CA ILE A 244 1.70 5.22 -12.50
C ILE A 244 1.64 6.55 -13.26
N GLU A 245 1.15 6.53 -14.49
CA GLU A 245 0.98 7.71 -15.35
C GLU A 245 -0.06 8.68 -14.76
N LYS A 246 -1.05 8.17 -14.03
CA LYS A 246 -2.10 8.94 -13.35
C LYS A 246 -1.74 9.34 -11.92
N LEU A 247 -0.57 8.90 -11.41
CA LEU A 247 -0.19 9.08 -10.01
C LEU A 247 -0.26 10.54 -9.54
N LEU A 248 0.33 11.48 -10.31
CA LEU A 248 0.32 12.91 -9.93
C LEU A 248 -1.08 13.53 -9.95
N GLU A 249 -1.95 13.06 -10.83
CA GLU A 249 -3.35 13.48 -10.88
C GLU A 249 -4.10 12.90 -9.68
N ASN A 250 -3.95 11.62 -9.41
CA ASN A 250 -4.61 10.93 -8.31
C ASN A 250 -4.14 11.45 -6.93
N ILE A 251 -2.88 11.88 -6.79
CA ILE A 251 -2.40 12.61 -5.61
C ILE A 251 -3.21 13.88 -5.35
N LYS A 252 -3.53 14.65 -6.39
CA LYS A 252 -4.32 15.87 -6.25
C LYS A 252 -5.78 15.60 -5.89
N ILE A 253 -6.33 14.46 -6.32
CA ILE A 253 -7.70 14.03 -6.01
C ILE A 253 -7.76 13.48 -4.58
N ALA A 254 -6.90 12.53 -4.24
CA ALA A 254 -6.86 11.88 -2.92
C ALA A 254 -6.40 12.84 -1.80
N LYS A 255 -5.55 13.82 -2.13
CA LYS A 255 -4.93 14.77 -1.17
C LYS A 255 -4.36 14.04 0.04
N PRO A 256 -3.41 13.10 -0.15
CA PRO A 256 -2.91 12.26 0.93
C PRO A 256 -2.18 13.09 1.99
N HIS A 257 -2.26 12.62 3.23
CA HIS A 257 -1.44 13.14 4.32
C HIS A 257 -0.07 12.45 4.38
N VAL A 258 -0.05 11.16 4.06
CA VAL A 258 1.15 10.33 4.01
C VAL A 258 1.23 9.67 2.63
N LEU A 259 2.40 9.71 2.02
CA LEU A 259 2.69 9.01 0.77
C LEU A 259 3.91 8.11 0.95
N THR A 260 3.68 6.82 0.80
CA THR A 260 4.75 5.81 0.80
C THR A 260 5.40 5.72 -0.57
N ALA A 261 6.72 5.62 -0.62
CA ALA A 261 7.44 5.43 -1.87
C ALA A 261 8.81 4.76 -1.64
N VAL A 262 9.40 4.33 -2.75
CA VAL A 262 10.74 3.72 -2.76
C VAL A 262 11.83 4.76 -3.08
N PRO A 263 13.11 4.54 -2.72
CA PRO A 263 14.20 5.49 -2.94
C PRO A 263 14.31 6.01 -4.38
N ARG A 264 14.05 5.14 -5.37
CA ARG A 264 14.07 5.52 -6.79
C ARG A 264 13.06 6.63 -7.13
N PHE A 265 11.88 6.62 -6.51
CA PHE A 265 10.88 7.69 -6.68
C PHE A 265 11.41 9.03 -6.17
N TYR A 266 12.03 9.04 -4.98
CA TYR A 266 12.57 10.27 -4.39
C TYR A 266 13.74 10.83 -5.18
N ASN A 267 14.63 9.97 -5.70
CA ASN A 267 15.72 10.38 -6.58
C ASN A 267 15.19 11.01 -7.88
N ASN A 268 14.18 10.42 -8.49
CA ASN A 268 13.53 10.98 -9.69
C ASN A 268 12.86 12.33 -9.39
N LEU A 269 12.17 12.43 -8.25
CA LEU A 269 11.54 13.67 -7.79
C LEU A 269 12.59 14.77 -7.57
N TYR A 270 13.68 14.46 -6.87
CA TYR A 270 14.82 15.35 -6.66
C TYR A 270 15.37 15.90 -7.98
N ASN A 271 15.68 15.01 -8.92
CA ASN A 271 16.23 15.39 -10.22
C ASN A 271 15.25 16.26 -11.04
N LYS A 272 13.96 15.89 -11.03
CA LYS A 272 12.91 16.65 -11.71
C LYS A 272 12.74 18.05 -11.11
N MET A 273 12.75 18.18 -9.80
CA MET A 273 12.64 19.49 -9.12
C MET A 273 13.83 20.37 -9.42
N LEU A 274 15.06 19.84 -9.38
CA LEU A 274 16.28 20.59 -9.72
C LEU A 274 16.29 21.03 -11.19
N SER A 275 15.94 20.14 -12.11
CA SER A 275 15.85 20.47 -13.55
C SER A 275 14.84 21.57 -13.80
N THR A 276 13.66 21.47 -13.19
CA THR A 276 12.60 22.49 -13.31
C THR A 276 13.06 23.85 -12.75
N ALA A 277 13.73 23.85 -11.60
CA ALA A 277 14.24 25.07 -10.99
C ALA A 277 15.35 25.74 -11.82
N LYS A 278 16.23 24.93 -12.45
CA LYS A 278 17.29 25.45 -13.35
C LYS A 278 16.72 26.15 -14.59
N LYS A 279 15.58 25.69 -15.11
CA LYS A 279 14.88 26.25 -16.28
C LYS A 279 13.96 27.43 -15.93
N ALA A 280 13.74 27.71 -14.64
CA ALA A 280 12.86 28.80 -14.22
C ALA A 280 13.54 30.17 -14.38
N SER A 281 12.75 31.26 -14.34
CA SER A 281 13.30 32.63 -14.34
C SER A 281 14.30 32.85 -13.19
N ASN A 282 15.25 33.77 -13.38
CA ASN A 282 16.30 34.04 -12.40
C ASN A 282 15.75 34.32 -10.99
N PHE A 283 14.65 35.03 -10.88
CA PHE A 283 13.99 35.31 -9.61
C PHE A 283 13.47 34.03 -8.93
N LYS A 284 12.69 33.20 -9.66
CA LYS A 284 12.18 31.91 -9.14
C LYS A 284 13.30 30.96 -8.76
N LYS A 285 14.35 30.92 -9.58
CA LYS A 285 15.56 30.12 -9.32
C LYS A 285 16.23 30.55 -8.01
N LYS A 286 16.44 31.85 -7.80
CA LYS A 286 17.02 32.39 -6.55
C LYS A 286 16.18 32.02 -5.33
N LEU A 287 14.85 32.18 -5.39
CA LEU A 287 13.94 31.81 -4.30
C LEU A 287 14.04 30.31 -3.97
N PHE A 288 14.04 29.45 -4.99
CA PHE A 288 14.13 28.01 -4.81
C PHE A 288 15.42 27.59 -4.09
N PHE A 289 16.57 28.04 -4.59
CA PHE A 289 17.85 27.67 -3.98
C PHE A 289 18.03 28.29 -2.59
N LYS A 290 17.54 29.51 -2.34
CA LYS A 290 17.53 30.11 -0.99
C LYS A 290 16.67 29.33 -0.03
N THR A 291 15.53 28.76 -0.49
CA THR A 291 14.70 27.87 0.33
C THR A 291 15.46 26.62 0.77
N ILE A 292 16.24 26.01 -0.15
CA ILE A 292 17.05 24.84 0.17
C ILE A 292 18.17 25.20 1.15
N GLU A 293 18.85 26.31 0.94
CA GLU A 293 19.92 26.79 1.81
C GLU A 293 19.43 26.96 3.26
N LEU A 294 18.34 27.74 3.47
CA LEU A 294 17.80 27.97 4.79
C LEU A 294 17.24 26.70 5.42
N GLY A 295 16.56 25.85 4.63
CA GLY A 295 16.06 24.58 5.12
C GLY A 295 17.17 23.60 5.53
N LYS A 296 18.29 23.56 4.81
CA LYS A 296 19.49 22.79 5.20
C LYS A 296 20.07 23.29 6.51
N LYS A 297 20.15 24.63 6.68
CA LYS A 297 20.65 25.27 7.89
C LYS A 297 19.81 24.89 9.11
N GLU A 298 18.47 24.92 8.99
CA GLU A 298 17.55 24.49 10.05
C GLU A 298 17.70 22.99 10.34
N PHE A 299 17.75 22.16 9.30
CA PHE A 299 17.90 20.72 9.45
C PHE A 299 19.19 20.31 10.18
N SER A 300 20.26 21.07 9.99
CA SER A 300 21.54 20.88 10.68
C SER A 300 21.56 21.43 12.11
N GLY A 301 20.44 21.92 12.64
CA GLY A 301 20.33 22.48 13.99
C GLY A 301 20.91 23.89 14.15
N ASN A 302 21.33 24.53 13.05
CA ASN A 302 21.89 25.87 13.09
C ASN A 302 20.79 26.94 13.24
N LYS A 303 21.00 27.90 14.13
CA LYS A 303 20.06 29.01 14.35
C LYS A 303 20.06 29.96 13.15
N LEU A 304 18.87 30.33 12.68
CA LEU A 304 18.67 31.39 11.69
C LEU A 304 18.77 32.75 12.33
N THR A 305 19.40 33.71 11.65
CA THR A 305 19.36 35.14 12.02
C THR A 305 17.94 35.70 11.88
N VAL A 306 17.67 36.87 12.43
CA VAL A 306 16.34 37.51 12.36
C VAL A 306 15.90 37.73 10.90
N ILE A 307 16.81 38.20 10.04
CA ILE A 307 16.57 38.41 8.61
C ILE A 307 16.26 37.09 7.91
N GLU A 308 17.05 36.03 8.21
CA GLU A 308 16.81 34.69 7.65
C GLU A 308 15.46 34.11 8.07
N LYS A 309 15.02 34.33 9.32
CA LYS A 309 13.68 33.92 9.80
C LYS A 309 12.57 34.59 8.99
N ILE A 310 12.64 35.91 8.80
CA ILE A 310 11.66 36.66 8.01
C ILE A 310 11.65 36.14 6.55
N THR A 311 12.83 36.01 5.96
CA THR A 311 12.98 35.43 4.61
C THR A 311 12.39 34.03 4.53
N ASN A 312 12.62 33.19 5.52
CA ASN A 312 12.10 31.81 5.55
C ASN A 312 10.58 31.75 5.61
N ILE A 313 9.92 32.68 6.31
CA ILE A 313 8.45 32.83 6.34
C ILE A 313 7.91 33.15 4.94
N ILE A 314 8.57 34.07 4.22
CA ILE A 314 8.19 34.43 2.84
C ILE A 314 8.36 33.21 1.90
N LEU A 315 9.50 32.54 1.99
CA LEU A 315 9.82 31.34 1.20
C LEU A 315 8.85 30.18 1.49
N ASN A 316 8.37 30.08 2.72
CA ASN A 316 7.34 29.10 3.09
C ASN A 316 6.05 29.30 2.27
N LYS A 317 5.60 30.56 2.13
CA LYS A 317 4.40 30.89 1.34
C LYS A 317 4.64 30.74 -0.18
N LEU A 318 5.75 31.25 -0.68
CA LEU A 318 6.02 31.37 -2.12
C LEU A 318 6.54 30.07 -2.75
N VAL A 319 7.29 29.24 -2.00
CA VAL A 319 7.95 28.04 -2.52
C VAL A 319 7.37 26.77 -1.88
N ARG A 320 7.52 26.59 -0.55
CA ARG A 320 7.13 25.31 0.09
C ARG A 320 5.65 25.01 -0.04
N LYS A 321 4.77 25.98 0.22
CA LYS A 321 3.31 25.81 0.07
C LYS A 321 2.93 25.42 -1.37
N LYS A 322 3.63 25.98 -2.36
CA LYS A 322 3.40 25.68 -3.77
C LYS A 322 3.80 24.24 -4.13
N ILE A 323 4.92 23.78 -3.56
CA ILE A 323 5.38 22.39 -3.71
C ILE A 323 4.37 21.43 -3.08
N ILE A 324 3.95 21.68 -1.84
CA ILE A 324 2.96 20.86 -1.12
C ILE A 324 1.63 20.82 -1.88
N ASN A 325 1.21 21.94 -2.48
CA ASN A 325 -0.02 21.98 -3.30
C ASN A 325 0.04 21.05 -4.52
N ASN A 326 1.23 20.82 -5.10
CA ASN A 326 1.40 19.84 -6.18
C ASN A 326 1.17 18.39 -5.71
N PHE A 327 1.28 18.15 -4.41
CA PHE A 327 0.93 16.89 -3.75
C PHE A 327 -0.45 16.91 -3.07
N GLY A 328 -1.37 17.73 -3.57
CA GLY A 328 -2.75 17.80 -3.09
C GLY A 328 -2.96 18.72 -1.87
N GLY A 329 -1.93 19.40 -1.39
CA GLY A 329 -2.02 20.43 -0.34
C GLY A 329 -2.03 19.92 1.11
N ASN A 330 -2.26 18.63 1.33
CA ASN A 330 -2.39 18.05 2.67
C ASN A 330 -1.19 17.20 3.11
N LEU A 331 -0.21 17.02 2.24
CA LEU A 331 0.93 16.14 2.50
C LEU A 331 1.71 16.63 3.75
N ARG A 332 1.87 15.72 4.73
CA ARG A 332 2.59 15.92 5.98
C ARG A 332 3.92 15.17 6.00
N ALA A 333 3.93 13.96 5.43
CA ALA A 333 5.13 13.14 5.37
C ALA A 333 5.19 12.30 4.10
N PHE A 334 6.41 12.15 3.61
CA PHE A 334 6.79 11.01 2.79
C PHE A 334 7.40 9.94 3.69
N VAL A 335 7.10 8.67 3.40
CA VAL A 335 7.72 7.53 4.09
C VAL A 335 8.50 6.72 3.07
N SER A 336 9.81 6.60 3.27
CA SER A 336 10.69 5.84 2.39
C SER A 336 10.91 4.44 2.93
N GLY A 337 10.66 3.43 2.11
CA GLY A 337 10.89 2.03 2.44
C GLY A 337 11.43 1.24 1.25
N GLY A 338 11.68 -0.05 1.48
CA GLY A 338 12.19 -0.96 0.45
C GLY A 338 13.66 -0.80 0.10
N GLY A 339 14.40 0.11 0.75
CA GLY A 339 15.84 0.31 0.55
C GLY A 339 16.38 1.59 1.17
N PRO A 340 17.71 1.79 1.18
CA PRO A 340 18.34 2.99 1.74
C PRO A 340 18.09 4.19 0.82
N LEU A 341 17.70 5.33 1.41
CA LEU A 341 17.59 6.61 0.72
C LEU A 341 18.85 7.45 0.94
N ASP A 342 19.34 8.10 -0.13
CA ASP A 342 20.44 9.05 -0.05
C ASP A 342 20.12 10.19 0.93
N LYS A 343 21.06 10.47 1.85
CA LYS A 343 20.91 11.49 2.88
C LYS A 343 20.67 12.88 2.29
N ASN A 344 21.35 13.22 1.17
CA ASN A 344 21.23 14.53 0.55
C ASN A 344 19.83 14.73 -0.08
N VAL A 345 19.26 13.67 -0.65
CA VAL A 345 17.89 13.69 -1.17
C VAL A 345 16.89 13.90 -0.02
N GLY A 346 17.09 13.22 1.11
CA GLY A 346 16.28 13.43 2.30
C GLY A 346 16.33 14.87 2.83
N ILE A 347 17.54 15.41 3.01
CA ILE A 347 17.76 16.80 3.46
C ILE A 347 17.14 17.80 2.47
N PHE A 348 17.27 17.57 1.17
CA PHE A 348 16.70 18.41 0.14
C PHE A 348 15.17 18.47 0.24
N LEU A 349 14.51 17.33 0.32
CA LEU A 349 13.04 17.26 0.43
C LEU A 349 12.54 17.91 1.72
N ASN A 350 13.19 17.63 2.85
CA ASN A 350 12.88 18.29 4.13
C ASN A 350 13.04 19.82 4.04
N SER A 351 14.09 20.30 3.39
CA SER A 351 14.32 21.74 3.17
C SER A 351 13.19 22.41 2.38
N LEU A 352 12.53 21.67 1.51
CA LEU A 352 11.39 22.13 0.72
C LEU A 352 10.04 21.94 1.42
N GLY A 353 10.03 21.62 2.71
CA GLY A 353 8.84 21.51 3.54
C GLY A 353 8.12 20.18 3.45
N VAL A 354 8.70 19.20 2.78
CA VAL A 354 8.17 17.83 2.72
C VAL A 354 8.94 16.99 3.73
N LYS A 355 8.32 16.71 4.89
CA LYS A 355 8.93 15.84 5.89
C LYS A 355 9.13 14.45 5.30
N LEU A 356 10.30 13.90 5.48
CA LEU A 356 10.65 12.56 5.06
C LEU A 356 11.11 11.77 6.28
N ASP A 357 10.34 10.74 6.62
CA ASP A 357 10.65 9.76 7.65
C ASP A 357 11.17 8.47 6.99
N ARG A 358 12.09 7.77 7.68
CA ARG A 358 12.75 6.55 7.21
C ARG A 358 12.30 5.36 8.05
#